data_079bbb6918a5241447974c9ceb753097
#
_entry.id   079bbb6918a5241447974c9ceb753097
#
_cell.length_a   1.000
_cell.length_b   1.000
_cell.length_c   1.000
_cell.angle_alpha   90.00
_cell.angle_beta   90.00
_cell.angle_gamma   90.00
#
_symmetry.space_group_name_H-M   'P 1'
#
loop_
_entity.id
_entity.type
_entity.pdbx_description
1 polymer ?
#
loop_
_entity_poly.entity_id
_entity_poly.type
_entity_poly.pdbx_seq_one_letter_code
_entity_poly.pdbx_strand_id
1 'polypeptide(L)'
;MGISELTISEFNPLRRQYLLEHIDAKVVEKTESSFSIVIDAVGFGSTRAVASQLVSPGGVIAHVGLGDNTNGLDVRRMTLQEITFIGTYTYTAQDFKDTAEALFAGRLGTLDWIEKRPLSEGESSFQDLRRNNVAAPKIVLKPWQ
;
A
#
# COMPACT_ATOMS: atom_id res chain seq x y z
N MET A 1 -8.27 -12.02 14.92
CA MET A 1 -9.08 -10.78 14.89
C MET A 1 -8.92 -10.17 13.50
N GLY A 2 -9.98 -10.03 12.73
CA GLY A 2 -9.91 -9.42 11.39
C GLY A 2 -10.00 -7.89 11.47
N ILE A 3 -9.57 -7.20 10.41
CA ILE A 3 -9.79 -5.77 10.22
C ILE A 3 -11.29 -5.59 9.95
N SER A 4 -11.97 -4.72 10.69
CA SER A 4 -13.40 -4.48 10.54
C SER A 4 -13.72 -3.44 9.45
N GLU A 5 -12.78 -2.56 9.15
CA GLU A 5 -12.93 -1.49 8.17
C GLU A 5 -11.58 -1.19 7.51
N LEU A 6 -11.56 -1.15 6.18
CA LEU A 6 -10.39 -0.80 5.38
C LEU A 6 -10.75 0.36 4.45
N THR A 7 -9.95 1.43 4.51
CA THR A 7 -10.02 2.55 3.56
C THR A 7 -8.72 2.66 2.81
N ILE A 8 -8.76 2.69 1.49
CA ILE A 8 -7.61 2.87 0.60
C ILE A 8 -7.71 4.25 -0.06
N SER A 9 -6.66 5.06 0.08
CA SER A 9 -6.53 6.34 -0.62
C SER A 9 -5.60 6.15 -1.82
N GLU A 10 -6.11 6.38 -3.04
CA GLU A 10 -5.36 6.26 -4.29
C GLU A 10 -5.70 7.45 -5.22
N PHE A 11 -4.69 8.21 -5.64
CA PHE A 11 -4.87 9.39 -6.50
C PHE A 11 -5.10 9.05 -7.97
N ASN A 12 -4.53 7.93 -8.46
CA ASN A 12 -4.69 7.53 -9.85
C ASN A 12 -6.12 6.98 -10.09
N PRO A 13 -6.94 7.60 -10.93
CA PRO A 13 -8.32 7.16 -11.15
C PRO A 13 -8.42 5.77 -11.76
N LEU A 14 -7.46 5.36 -12.61
CA LEU A 14 -7.44 4.00 -13.18
C LEU A 14 -7.23 2.95 -12.09
N ARG A 15 -6.30 3.21 -11.18
CA ARG A 15 -6.03 2.31 -10.04
C ARG A 15 -7.19 2.29 -9.05
N ARG A 16 -7.82 3.44 -8.79
CA ARG A 16 -9.03 3.49 -7.93
C ARG A 16 -10.14 2.61 -8.48
N GLN A 17 -10.43 2.73 -9.77
CA GLN A 17 -11.46 1.90 -10.40
C GLN A 17 -11.12 0.42 -10.31
N TYR A 18 -9.87 0.07 -10.58
CA TYR A 18 -9.39 -1.31 -10.48
C TYR A 18 -9.52 -1.86 -9.05
N LEU A 19 -9.15 -1.08 -8.04
CA LEU A 19 -9.26 -1.49 -6.64
C LEU A 19 -10.72 -1.72 -6.23
N LEU A 20 -11.65 -0.88 -6.69
CA LEU A 20 -13.09 -1.05 -6.43
C LEU A 20 -13.65 -2.36 -7.01
N GLU A 21 -13.07 -2.87 -8.09
CA GLU A 21 -13.51 -4.11 -8.74
C GLU A 21 -12.92 -5.38 -8.10
N HIS A 22 -11.78 -5.26 -7.39
CA HIS A 22 -11.01 -6.42 -6.94
C HIS A 22 -10.86 -6.54 -5.41
N ILE A 23 -11.17 -5.49 -4.67
CA ILE A 23 -10.94 -5.46 -3.21
C ILE A 23 -12.20 -4.99 -2.49
N ASP A 24 -12.59 -5.72 -1.48
CA ASP A 24 -13.66 -5.31 -0.57
C ASP A 24 -13.13 -4.28 0.44
N ALA A 25 -13.06 -3.03 0.00
CA ALA A 25 -12.60 -1.90 0.78
C ALA A 25 -13.26 -0.60 0.32
N LYS A 26 -13.30 0.40 1.19
CA LYS A 26 -13.65 1.76 0.80
C LYS A 26 -12.47 2.38 0.06
N VAL A 27 -12.60 2.61 -1.25
CA VAL A 27 -11.56 3.24 -2.07
C VAL A 27 -11.94 4.69 -2.37
N VAL A 28 -11.04 5.61 -2.04
CA VAL A 28 -11.29 7.06 -2.17
C VAL A 28 -10.06 7.76 -2.76
N GLU A 29 -10.24 8.96 -3.26
CA GLU A 29 -9.11 9.81 -3.64
C GLU A 29 -8.43 10.41 -2.42
N LYS A 30 -9.23 10.92 -1.48
CA LYS A 30 -8.80 11.51 -0.21
C LYS A 30 -9.80 11.18 0.88
N THR A 31 -9.36 11.20 2.12
CA THR A 31 -10.21 11.06 3.30
C THR A 31 -9.78 12.03 4.39
N GLU A 32 -10.71 12.41 5.23
CA GLU A 32 -10.47 13.18 6.46
C GLU A 32 -10.79 12.37 7.72
N SER A 33 -11.18 11.10 7.55
CA SER A 33 -11.47 10.19 8.66
C SER A 33 -10.20 9.85 9.44
N SER A 34 -10.34 9.61 10.74
CA SER A 34 -9.24 9.12 11.59
C SER A 34 -9.23 7.60 11.67
N PHE A 35 -8.04 7.04 11.79
CA PHE A 35 -7.81 5.59 11.82
C PHE A 35 -6.85 5.21 12.95
N SER A 36 -7.10 4.08 13.60
CA SER A 36 -6.18 3.55 14.62
C SER A 36 -4.84 3.08 14.01
N ILE A 37 -4.88 2.65 12.74
CA ILE A 37 -3.68 2.22 12.01
C ILE A 37 -3.69 2.90 10.64
N VAL A 38 -2.59 3.53 10.28
CA VAL A 38 -2.35 4.12 8.97
C VAL A 38 -1.11 3.47 8.36
N ILE A 39 -1.23 2.95 7.13
CA ILE A 39 -0.09 2.39 6.38
C ILE A 39 0.29 3.38 5.29
N ASP A 40 1.49 3.97 5.38
CA ASP A 40 2.06 4.76 4.30
C ASP A 40 2.91 3.87 3.39
N ALA A 41 2.29 3.39 2.31
CA ALA A 41 2.95 2.53 1.32
C ALA A 41 3.64 3.33 0.19
N VAL A 42 3.55 4.65 0.19
CA VAL A 42 4.12 5.53 -0.85
C VAL A 42 5.42 6.18 -0.38
N GLY A 43 5.41 6.79 0.81
CA GLY A 43 6.62 7.31 1.46
C GLY A 43 7.13 8.64 0.91
N PHE A 44 6.27 9.50 0.39
CA PHE A 44 6.59 10.90 0.11
C PHE A 44 6.36 11.78 1.35
N GLY A 45 7.01 12.95 1.40
CA GLY A 45 6.74 13.93 2.47
C GLY A 45 5.26 14.28 2.59
N SER A 46 4.56 14.39 1.47
CA SER A 46 3.12 14.64 1.45
C SER A 46 2.30 13.49 2.05
N THR A 47 2.65 12.23 1.79
CA THR A 47 1.94 11.08 2.36
C THR A 47 2.25 10.90 3.84
N ARG A 48 3.49 11.20 4.29
CA ARG A 48 3.83 11.25 5.71
C ARG A 48 3.03 12.32 6.46
N ALA A 49 2.85 13.50 5.86
CA ALA A 49 2.02 14.55 6.44
C ALA A 49 0.55 14.12 6.57
N VAL A 50 -0.01 13.51 5.53
CA VAL A 50 -1.36 12.95 5.53
C VAL A 50 -1.49 11.86 6.60
N ALA A 51 -0.55 10.91 6.67
CA ALA A 51 -0.55 9.86 7.69
C ALA A 51 -0.55 10.45 9.11
N SER A 52 0.26 11.50 9.34
CA SER A 52 0.27 12.21 10.62
C SER A 52 -1.07 12.86 10.97
N GLN A 53 -1.85 13.31 9.98
CA GLN A 53 -3.16 13.93 10.19
C GLN A 53 -4.25 12.88 10.44
N LEU A 54 -4.20 11.76 9.73
CA LEU A 54 -5.26 10.74 9.74
C LEU A 54 -5.15 9.75 10.90
N VAL A 55 -3.99 9.57 11.51
CA VAL A 55 -3.84 8.65 12.63
C VAL A 55 -4.54 9.20 13.88
N SER A 56 -5.31 8.36 14.56
CA SER A 56 -5.97 8.67 15.81
C SER A 56 -4.98 8.80 16.97
N PRO A 57 -5.30 9.54 18.03
CA PRO A 57 -4.50 9.52 19.27
C PRO A 57 -4.25 8.09 19.76
N GLY A 58 -3.00 7.78 20.15
CA GLY A 58 -2.57 6.44 20.54
C GLY A 58 -2.44 5.44 19.37
N GLY A 59 -2.67 5.89 18.14
CA GLY A 59 -2.63 5.04 16.96
C GLY A 59 -1.23 4.76 16.42
N VAL A 60 -1.16 4.01 15.32
CA VAL A 60 0.08 3.53 14.71
C VAL A 60 0.18 3.99 13.25
N ILE A 61 1.34 4.52 12.87
CA ILE A 61 1.73 4.72 11.48
C ILE A 61 2.77 3.66 11.12
N ALA A 62 2.43 2.76 10.21
CA ALA A 62 3.37 1.82 9.60
C ALA A 62 3.88 2.42 8.28
N HIS A 63 5.15 2.81 8.25
CA HIS A 63 5.78 3.46 7.09
C HIS A 63 6.62 2.45 6.31
N VAL A 64 6.19 2.14 5.10
CA VAL A 64 6.77 1.12 4.22
C VAL A 64 7.37 1.75 2.95
N GLY A 65 6.76 2.83 2.46
CA GLY A 65 7.16 3.49 1.23
C GLY A 65 8.49 4.24 1.32
N LEU A 66 9.21 4.31 0.22
CA LEU A 66 10.51 4.97 0.11
C LEU A 66 10.53 6.02 -1.02
N GLY A 67 9.44 6.78 -1.16
CA GLY A 67 9.25 7.71 -2.28
C GLY A 67 10.25 8.85 -2.31
N ASP A 68 10.48 9.51 -1.18
CA ASP A 68 11.49 10.58 -1.03
C ASP A 68 11.98 10.74 0.42
N ASN A 69 12.93 11.62 0.64
CA ASN A 69 13.48 11.97 1.94
C ASN A 69 13.09 13.38 2.43
N THR A 70 12.05 13.98 1.85
CA THR A 70 11.58 15.31 2.25
C THR A 70 10.84 15.25 3.60
N ASN A 71 10.71 16.40 4.27
CA ASN A 71 9.98 16.50 5.52
C ASN A 71 8.49 16.15 5.31
N GLY A 72 7.78 15.81 6.38
CA GLY A 72 6.35 15.50 6.29
C GLY A 72 5.71 15.03 7.59
N LEU A 73 6.47 14.40 8.48
CA LEU A 73 5.96 13.98 9.78
C LEU A 73 5.66 15.18 10.69
N ASP A 74 4.48 15.21 11.29
CA ASP A 74 4.17 16.11 12.40
C ASP A 74 4.62 15.49 13.73
N VAL A 75 5.93 15.64 14.01
CA VAL A 75 6.55 15.09 15.23
C VAL A 75 5.93 15.68 16.49
N ARG A 76 5.52 16.96 16.46
CA ARG A 76 4.86 17.60 17.61
C ARG A 76 3.52 16.93 17.91
N ARG A 77 2.70 16.70 16.90
CA ARG A 77 1.43 15.98 17.04
C ARG A 77 1.65 14.55 17.53
N MET A 78 2.63 13.86 16.98
CA MET A 78 2.97 12.49 17.39
C MET A 78 3.29 12.41 18.88
N THR A 79 4.10 13.36 19.41
CA THR A 79 4.41 13.44 20.83
C THR A 79 3.20 13.75 21.69
N LEU A 80 2.38 14.75 21.28
CA LEU A 80 1.21 15.18 22.07
C LEU A 80 0.09 14.14 22.10
N GLN A 81 0.02 13.27 21.11
CA GLN A 81 -1.04 12.28 20.97
C GLN A 81 -0.56 10.82 21.12
N GLU A 82 0.65 10.61 21.59
CA GLU A 82 1.25 9.28 21.85
C GLU A 82 1.19 8.34 20.64
N ILE A 83 1.40 8.89 19.44
CA ILE A 83 1.36 8.15 18.17
C ILE A 83 2.64 7.33 18.01
N THR A 84 2.51 6.06 17.69
CA THR A 84 3.64 5.19 17.35
C THR A 84 3.93 5.27 15.85
N PHE A 85 5.21 5.55 15.49
CA PHE A 85 5.68 5.45 14.12
C PHE A 85 6.64 4.27 13.98
N ILE A 86 6.36 3.38 13.01
CA ILE A 86 7.17 2.19 12.75
C ILE A 86 7.65 2.22 11.32
N GLY A 87 8.96 2.35 11.12
CA GLY A 87 9.59 2.14 9.81
C GLY A 87 9.69 0.63 9.53
N THR A 88 9.23 0.21 8.37
CA THR A 88 9.26 -1.19 7.93
C THR A 88 9.92 -1.26 6.56
N TYR A 89 11.08 -1.92 6.46
CA TYR A 89 11.85 -1.94 5.21
C TYR A 89 11.72 -3.27 4.46
N THR A 90 12.01 -4.37 5.13
CA THR A 90 12.06 -5.69 4.48
C THR A 90 11.47 -6.76 5.39
N TYR A 91 11.74 -8.00 5.11
CA TYR A 91 11.22 -9.16 5.84
C TYR A 91 12.34 -10.12 6.22
N THR A 92 12.12 -10.89 7.28
CA THR A 92 12.99 -11.98 7.70
C THR A 92 12.68 -13.26 6.91
N ALA A 93 13.56 -14.26 7.00
CA ALA A 93 13.28 -15.57 6.43
C ALA A 93 12.01 -16.22 7.02
N GLN A 94 11.69 -15.91 8.28
CA GLN A 94 10.47 -16.40 8.91
C GLN A 94 9.23 -15.70 8.36
N ASP A 95 9.25 -14.38 8.21
CA ASP A 95 8.15 -13.61 7.60
C ASP A 95 7.83 -14.11 6.19
N PHE A 96 8.87 -14.45 5.41
CA PHE A 96 8.68 -15.04 4.08
C PHE A 96 7.95 -16.38 4.14
N LYS A 97 8.35 -17.28 5.05
CA LYS A 97 7.70 -18.59 5.22
C LYS A 97 6.25 -18.43 5.65
N ASP A 98 5.99 -17.60 6.65
CA ASP A 98 4.65 -17.36 7.19
C ASP A 98 3.72 -16.73 6.12
N THR A 99 4.27 -15.83 5.32
CA THR A 99 3.54 -15.22 4.20
C THR A 99 3.24 -16.24 3.10
N ALA A 100 4.20 -17.10 2.74
CA ALA A 100 4.00 -18.15 1.77
C ALA A 100 2.93 -19.16 2.24
N GLU A 101 2.99 -19.57 3.49
CA GLU A 101 1.97 -20.44 4.10
C GLU A 101 0.58 -19.78 4.09
N ALA A 102 0.50 -18.49 4.42
CA ALA A 102 -0.75 -17.74 4.38
C ALA A 102 -1.32 -17.66 2.96
N LEU A 103 -0.45 -17.48 1.95
CA LEU A 103 -0.80 -17.44 0.54
C LEU A 103 -1.36 -18.79 0.07
N PHE A 104 -0.64 -19.88 0.33
CA PHE A 104 -1.07 -21.23 -0.07
C PHE A 104 -2.33 -21.71 0.67
N ALA A 105 -2.54 -21.23 1.89
CA ALA A 105 -3.77 -21.48 2.65
C ALA A 105 -4.97 -20.59 2.21
N GLY A 106 -4.80 -19.72 1.20
CA GLY A 106 -5.86 -18.83 0.74
C GLY A 106 -6.22 -17.69 1.70
N ARG A 107 -5.43 -17.47 2.75
CA ARG A 107 -5.70 -16.43 3.78
C ARG A 107 -5.48 -14.99 3.28
N LEU A 108 -4.80 -14.82 2.15
CA LEU A 108 -4.52 -13.52 1.53
C LEU A 108 -5.48 -13.18 0.37
N GLY A 109 -6.56 -13.94 0.22
CA GLY A 109 -7.53 -13.76 -0.86
C GLY A 109 -7.09 -14.38 -2.18
N THR A 110 -7.79 -14.05 -3.26
CA THR A 110 -7.63 -14.71 -4.56
C THR A 110 -6.39 -14.29 -5.35
N LEU A 111 -5.78 -13.16 -5.04
CA LEU A 111 -4.64 -12.57 -5.77
C LEU A 111 -4.89 -12.37 -7.27
N ASP A 112 -6.13 -12.24 -7.69
CA ASP A 112 -6.54 -12.01 -9.09
C ASP A 112 -6.36 -10.55 -9.54
N TRP A 113 -5.94 -9.70 -8.63
CA TRP A 113 -5.60 -8.30 -8.86
C TRP A 113 -4.24 -8.06 -9.55
N ILE A 114 -3.53 -9.12 -9.97
CA ILE A 114 -2.27 -9.00 -10.73
C ILE A 114 -2.52 -9.05 -12.23
N GLU A 115 -1.82 -8.22 -12.99
CA GLU A 115 -1.76 -8.32 -14.45
C GLU A 115 -0.63 -9.26 -14.87
N LYS A 116 -0.90 -10.16 -15.83
CA LYS A 116 0.10 -11.12 -16.34
C LYS A 116 0.44 -10.78 -17.77
N ARG A 117 1.74 -10.68 -18.07
CA ARG A 117 2.26 -10.43 -19.43
C ARG A 117 3.34 -11.43 -19.81
N PRO A 118 3.56 -11.71 -21.10
CA PRO A 118 4.71 -12.52 -21.55
C PRO A 118 6.03 -11.79 -21.28
N LEU A 119 7.12 -12.52 -21.12
CA LEU A 119 8.45 -11.94 -20.86
C LEU A 119 8.89 -10.97 -21.95
N SER A 120 8.48 -11.20 -23.21
CA SER A 120 8.77 -10.32 -24.35
C SER A 120 8.22 -8.89 -24.19
N GLU A 121 7.22 -8.69 -23.35
CA GLU A 121 6.65 -7.38 -23.02
C GLU A 121 7.32 -6.71 -21.80
N GLY A 122 8.46 -7.20 -21.34
CA GLY A 122 9.12 -6.67 -20.15
C GLY A 122 9.44 -5.18 -20.27
N GLU A 123 10.02 -4.74 -21.39
CA GLU A 123 10.35 -3.33 -21.60
C GLU A 123 9.11 -2.44 -21.62
N SER A 124 8.09 -2.81 -22.39
CA SER A 124 6.83 -2.06 -22.46
C SER A 124 6.13 -2.01 -21.10
N SER A 125 6.18 -3.08 -20.31
CA SER A 125 5.64 -3.13 -18.96
C SER A 125 6.29 -2.11 -18.03
N PHE A 126 7.61 -1.97 -18.07
CA PHE A 126 8.31 -0.93 -17.30
C PHE A 126 7.95 0.49 -17.76
N GLN A 127 7.81 0.70 -19.07
CA GLN A 127 7.39 2.00 -19.62
C GLN A 127 5.98 2.36 -19.17
N ASP A 128 5.04 1.42 -19.24
CA ASP A 128 3.65 1.61 -18.80
C ASP A 128 3.56 1.95 -17.31
N LEU A 129 4.30 1.23 -16.46
CA LEU A 129 4.38 1.53 -15.02
C LEU A 129 4.91 2.94 -14.77
N ARG A 130 5.99 3.35 -15.46
CA ARG A 130 6.57 4.71 -15.33
C ARG A 130 5.62 5.80 -15.77
N ARG A 131 4.75 5.54 -16.74
CA ARG A 131 3.75 6.48 -17.27
C ARG A 131 2.44 6.46 -16.50
N ASN A 132 2.32 5.62 -15.45
CA ASN A 132 1.07 5.38 -14.70
C ASN A 132 -0.10 4.92 -15.56
N ASN A 133 0.16 4.19 -16.65
CA ASN A 133 -0.83 3.67 -17.59
C ASN A 133 -1.35 2.27 -17.21
N VAL A 134 -0.92 1.73 -16.08
CA VAL A 134 -1.33 0.39 -15.59
C VAL A 134 -2.30 0.57 -14.44
N ALA A 135 -3.46 -0.06 -14.55
CA ALA A 135 -4.46 -0.10 -13.49
C ALA A 135 -4.09 -1.09 -12.39
N ALA A 136 -3.59 -2.27 -12.78
CA ALA A 136 -3.19 -3.31 -11.83
C ALA A 136 -2.01 -2.85 -10.94
N PRO A 137 -2.03 -3.15 -9.64
CA PRO A 137 -0.95 -2.79 -8.72
C PRO A 137 0.38 -3.47 -9.02
N LYS A 138 0.34 -4.58 -9.76
CA LYS A 138 1.53 -5.37 -10.10
C LYS A 138 1.39 -6.05 -11.45
N ILE A 139 2.47 -6.03 -12.25
CA ILE A 139 2.63 -6.85 -13.45
C ILE A 139 3.56 -8.03 -13.13
N VAL A 140 3.13 -9.22 -13.46
CA VAL A 140 3.93 -10.45 -13.38
C VAL A 140 4.29 -10.90 -14.79
N LEU A 141 5.59 -10.96 -15.09
CA LEU A 141 6.09 -11.45 -16.38
C LEU A 141 6.18 -12.98 -16.36
N LYS A 142 5.63 -13.61 -17.41
CA LYS A 142 5.65 -15.06 -17.55
C LYS A 142 6.74 -15.49 -18.52
N PRO A 143 7.79 -16.22 -18.07
CA PRO A 143 8.94 -16.59 -18.91
C PRO A 143 8.60 -17.55 -20.03
N TRP A 144 7.52 -18.32 -19.88
CA TRP A 144 7.17 -19.43 -20.77
C TRP A 144 5.93 -19.17 -21.64
N GLN A 145 5.62 -17.91 -21.88
CA GLN A 145 4.50 -17.49 -22.74
C GLN A 145 4.99 -16.47 -23.76
#